data_0a540da47c1e58cc98d7697c6eca3a19
#
_entry.id   0a540da47c1e58cc98d7697c6eca3a19
#
_cell.length_a   1.000
_cell.length_b   1.000
_cell.length_c   1.000
_cell.angle_alpha   90.00
_cell.angle_beta   90.00
_cell.angle_gamma   90.00
#
_symmetry.space_group_name_H-M   'P 1'
#
loop_
_entity.id
_entity.type
_entity.pdbx_description
1 polymer ?
#
loop_
_entity_poly.entity_id
_entity_poly.type
_entity_poly.pdbx_seq_one_letter_code
_entity_poly.pdbx_strand_id
1 'polypeptide(L)'
;MTVIGAGTKIDNLVHVGHNVIVGKHCLIIAHTMLGGSVEIGDYCHVAPGALIRDWRTVEDHATIGIGSVVVKDIAAGETCYGNPARPQ
;
A
#
# COMPACT_ATOMS: atom_id res chain seq x y z
N MET A 1 9.21 7.51 -12.47
CA MET A 1 9.57 6.08 -12.62
C MET A 1 8.98 5.28 -11.47
N THR A 2 8.37 4.16 -11.77
CA THR A 2 7.83 3.25 -10.76
C THR A 2 8.89 2.22 -10.38
N VAL A 3 9.08 1.98 -9.09
CA VAL A 3 10.09 1.05 -8.59
C VAL A 3 9.42 0.06 -7.63
N ILE A 4 9.64 -1.22 -7.88
CA ILE A 4 9.15 -2.29 -7.00
C ILE A 4 10.38 -3.00 -6.42
N GLY A 5 10.49 -3.01 -5.10
CA GLY A 5 11.63 -3.57 -4.40
C GLY A 5 11.73 -5.09 -4.47
N ALA A 6 12.91 -5.59 -4.16
CA ALA A 6 13.20 -7.04 -4.20
C ALA A 6 12.31 -7.81 -3.24
N GLY A 7 11.86 -8.98 -3.64
CA GLY A 7 11.03 -9.85 -2.80
C GLY A 7 9.59 -9.43 -2.65
N THR A 8 9.18 -8.30 -3.21
CA THR A 8 7.80 -7.85 -3.17
C THR A 8 6.97 -8.66 -4.16
N LYS A 9 5.79 -9.09 -3.71
CA LYS A 9 4.84 -9.84 -4.52
C LYS A 9 3.60 -9.00 -4.79
N ILE A 10 3.26 -8.86 -6.05
CA ILE A 10 2.08 -8.12 -6.49
C ILE A 10 1.14 -9.11 -7.18
N ASP A 11 -0.06 -9.22 -6.64
CA ASP A 11 -1.06 -10.16 -7.09
C ASP A 11 -1.80 -9.64 -8.33
N ASN A 12 -2.84 -10.36 -8.74
CA ASN A 12 -3.59 -10.04 -9.95
C ASN A 12 -4.42 -8.77 -9.83
N LEU A 13 -4.58 -8.08 -10.95
CA LEU A 13 -5.46 -6.92 -11.07
C LEU A 13 -5.10 -5.78 -10.10
N VAL A 14 -3.84 -5.65 -9.78
CA VAL A 14 -3.34 -4.52 -8.98
C VAL A 14 -3.02 -3.37 -9.93
N HIS A 15 -3.57 -2.20 -9.63
CA HIS A 15 -3.20 -0.98 -10.35
C HIS A 15 -2.07 -0.28 -9.64
N VAL A 16 -0.97 -0.05 -10.34
CA VAL A 16 0.16 0.70 -9.83
C VAL A 16 0.29 1.99 -10.64
N GLY A 17 0.06 3.11 -9.99
CA GLY A 17 0.12 4.41 -10.65
C GLY A 17 1.54 4.81 -11.04
N HIS A 18 1.68 5.97 -11.65
CA HIS A 18 2.98 6.49 -12.05
C HIS A 18 3.81 6.90 -10.82
N ASN A 19 5.13 6.78 -10.93
CA ASN A 19 6.07 7.20 -9.87
C ASN A 19 5.79 6.59 -8.50
N VAL A 20 5.26 5.37 -8.46
CA VAL A 20 5.06 4.63 -7.21
C VAL A 20 6.36 3.94 -6.82
N ILE A 21 6.69 4.03 -5.54
CA ILE A 21 7.84 3.31 -4.98
C ILE A 21 7.33 2.33 -3.95
N VAL A 22 7.59 1.04 -4.18
CA VAL A 22 7.26 -0.02 -3.22
C VAL A 22 8.57 -0.62 -2.73
N GLY A 23 8.70 -0.74 -1.43
CA GLY A 23 9.89 -1.30 -0.80
C GLY A 23 10.03 -2.80 -1.01
N LYS A 24 10.86 -3.41 -0.18
CA LYS A 24 11.21 -4.83 -0.27
C LYS A 24 10.25 -5.68 0.52
N HIS A 25 10.03 -6.92 0.05
CA HIS A 25 9.29 -7.96 0.77
C HIS A 25 7.88 -7.55 1.16
N CYS A 26 7.23 -6.73 0.35
CA CYS A 26 5.82 -6.37 0.54
C CYS A 26 4.91 -7.40 -0.11
N LEU A 27 3.65 -7.46 0.38
CA LEU A 27 2.59 -8.23 -0.25
C LEU A 27 1.50 -7.24 -0.66
N ILE A 28 1.30 -7.09 -1.95
CA ILE A 28 0.24 -6.24 -2.51
C ILE A 28 -0.78 -7.17 -3.14
N ILE A 29 -1.91 -7.33 -2.48
CA ILE A 29 -2.87 -8.38 -2.82
C ILE A 29 -3.88 -7.88 -3.85
N ALA A 30 -4.66 -8.82 -4.42
CA ALA A 30 -5.49 -8.57 -5.59
C ALA A 30 -6.40 -7.34 -5.50
N HIS A 31 -6.61 -6.68 -6.61
CA HIS A 31 -7.50 -5.54 -6.77
C HIS A 31 -7.10 -4.30 -5.96
N THR A 32 -5.89 -4.26 -5.44
CA THR A 32 -5.36 -3.07 -4.77
C THR A 32 -5.10 -1.97 -5.79
N MET A 33 -5.40 -0.72 -5.42
CA MET A 33 -5.06 0.43 -6.25
C MET A 33 -4.06 1.32 -5.52
N LEU A 34 -2.88 1.51 -6.11
CA LEU A 34 -1.87 2.43 -5.61
C LEU A 34 -1.90 3.69 -6.48
N GLY A 35 -2.33 4.79 -5.89
CA GLY A 35 -2.37 6.08 -6.58
C GLY A 35 -0.98 6.57 -6.97
N GLY A 36 -0.92 7.52 -7.87
CA GLY A 36 0.37 8.06 -8.34
C GLY A 36 1.20 8.65 -7.22
N SER A 37 2.50 8.45 -7.30
CA SER A 37 3.48 8.97 -6.34
C SER A 37 3.31 8.45 -4.91
N VAL A 38 2.64 7.32 -4.73
CA VAL A 38 2.56 6.63 -3.44
C VAL A 38 3.91 5.99 -3.13
N GLU A 39 4.31 6.06 -1.87
CA GLU A 39 5.51 5.39 -1.39
C GLU A 39 5.13 4.39 -0.31
N ILE A 40 5.55 3.15 -0.48
CA ILE A 40 5.33 2.07 0.47
C ILE A 40 6.68 1.56 0.93
N GLY A 41 6.87 1.50 2.24
CA GLY A 41 8.11 1.03 2.85
C GLY A 41 8.29 -0.49 2.72
N ASP A 42 9.19 -1.03 3.52
CA ASP A 42 9.51 -2.46 3.47
C ASP A 42 8.55 -3.27 4.33
N TYR A 43 8.33 -4.53 3.95
CA TYR A 43 7.53 -5.49 4.73
C TYR A 43 6.09 -5.05 4.99
N CYS A 44 5.52 -4.26 4.11
CA CYS A 44 4.12 -3.86 4.21
C CYS A 44 3.20 -4.93 3.64
N HIS A 45 1.97 -5.00 4.17
CA HIS A 45 0.96 -5.92 3.70
C HIS A 45 -0.29 -5.11 3.33
N VAL A 46 -0.66 -5.12 2.06
CA VAL A 46 -1.84 -4.42 1.57
C VAL A 46 -2.86 -5.44 1.13
N ALA A 47 -3.94 -5.56 1.89
CA ALA A 47 -4.96 -6.59 1.69
C ALA A 47 -5.83 -6.33 0.46
N PRO A 48 -6.62 -7.35 0.01
CA PRO A 48 -7.40 -7.22 -1.22
C PRO A 48 -8.30 -5.99 -1.25
N GLY A 49 -8.35 -5.36 -2.41
CA GLY A 49 -9.27 -4.26 -2.67
C GLY A 49 -8.96 -2.95 -1.97
N ALA A 50 -7.82 -2.83 -1.31
CA ALA A 50 -7.44 -1.56 -0.68
C ALA A 50 -7.12 -0.50 -1.74
N LEU A 51 -7.44 0.75 -1.42
CA LEU A 51 -7.12 1.89 -2.28
C LEU A 51 -6.24 2.84 -1.48
N ILE A 52 -5.07 3.15 -2.00
CA ILE A 52 -4.18 4.14 -1.39
C ILE A 52 -4.16 5.37 -2.29
N ARG A 53 -4.62 6.48 -1.73
CA ARG A 53 -4.69 7.74 -2.44
C ARG A 53 -3.30 8.20 -2.89
N ASP A 54 -3.22 8.91 -4.00
CA ASP A 54 -1.99 9.48 -4.52
C ASP A 54 -1.25 10.33 -3.48
N TRP A 55 0.07 10.35 -3.58
CA TRP A 55 0.97 11.12 -2.70
C TRP A 55 0.98 10.69 -1.23
N ARG A 56 0.44 9.50 -0.90
CA ARG A 56 0.49 8.99 0.47
C ARG A 56 1.75 8.17 0.70
N THR A 57 2.21 8.19 1.94
CA THR A 57 3.35 7.39 2.39
C THR A 57 2.87 6.36 3.40
N VAL A 58 3.22 5.10 3.16
CA VAL A 58 2.96 3.98 4.07
C VAL A 58 4.32 3.49 4.55
N GLU A 59 4.61 3.65 5.84
CA GLU A 59 5.93 3.32 6.37
C GLU A 59 6.09 1.82 6.61
N ASP A 60 7.30 1.41 6.96
CA ASP A 60 7.68 -0.01 7.07
C ASP A 60 6.77 -0.79 8.01
N HIS A 61 6.53 -2.05 7.69
CA HIS A 61 5.76 -3.00 8.51
C HIS A 61 4.31 -2.62 8.73
N ALA A 62 3.75 -1.72 7.94
CA ALA A 62 2.33 -1.36 8.04
C ALA A 62 1.45 -2.43 7.40
N THR A 63 0.24 -2.57 7.93
CA THR A 63 -0.78 -3.48 7.39
C THR A 63 -2.03 -2.68 7.05
N ILE A 64 -2.48 -2.80 5.81
CA ILE A 64 -3.70 -2.14 5.33
C ILE A 64 -4.76 -3.22 5.15
N GLY A 65 -5.89 -3.07 5.84
CA GLY A 65 -6.95 -4.06 5.84
C GLY A 65 -7.74 -4.12 4.54
N ILE A 66 -8.51 -5.19 4.38
CA ILE A 66 -9.29 -5.46 3.16
C ILE A 66 -10.25 -4.30 2.86
N GLY A 67 -10.29 -3.88 1.60
CA GLY A 67 -11.21 -2.85 1.13
C GLY A 67 -11.02 -1.46 1.74
N SER A 68 -9.91 -1.21 2.42
CA SER A 68 -9.65 0.07 3.07
C SER A 68 -9.38 1.18 2.07
N VAL A 69 -9.78 2.40 2.43
CA VAL A 69 -9.47 3.60 1.63
C VAL A 69 -8.53 4.48 2.43
N VAL A 70 -7.27 4.50 2.03
CA VAL A 70 -6.21 5.22 2.74
C VAL A 70 -6.09 6.63 2.18
N VAL A 71 -6.45 7.61 3.00
CA VAL A 71 -6.41 9.04 2.63
C VAL A 71 -5.39 9.84 3.43
N LYS A 72 -4.70 9.20 4.38
CA LYS A 72 -3.65 9.82 5.19
C LYS A 72 -2.43 8.91 5.20
N ASP A 73 -1.28 9.46 5.55
CA ASP A 73 -0.06 8.67 5.70
C ASP A 73 -0.20 7.69 6.85
N ILE A 74 0.42 6.53 6.70
CA ILE A 74 0.37 5.44 7.68
C ILE A 74 1.75 5.29 8.30
N ALA A 75 1.81 5.33 9.63
CA ALA A 75 3.07 5.21 10.35
C ALA A 75 3.57 3.76 10.40
N ALA A 76 4.85 3.62 10.66
CA ALA A 76 5.49 2.31 10.74
C ALA A 76 4.79 1.40 11.75
N GLY A 77 4.57 0.16 11.35
CA GLY A 77 3.96 -0.86 12.21
C GLY A 77 2.47 -0.72 12.46
N GLU A 78 1.81 0.31 11.91
CA GLU A 78 0.38 0.49 12.10
C GLU A 78 -0.43 -0.53 11.29
N THR A 79 -1.57 -0.91 11.86
CA THR A 79 -2.60 -1.67 11.15
C THR A 79 -3.82 -0.78 11.01
N CYS A 80 -4.29 -0.59 9.78
CA CYS A 80 -5.37 0.32 9.46
C CYS A 80 -6.52 -0.38 8.75
N TYR A 81 -7.74 0.05 9.02
CA TYR A 81 -8.96 -0.47 8.38
C TYR A 81 -9.94 0.64 8.08
N GLY A 82 -10.76 0.41 7.08
CA GLY A 82 -11.98 1.16 6.86
C GLY A 82 -11.93 2.18 5.76
N ASN A 83 -13.01 2.93 5.67
CA ASN A 83 -13.17 4.03 4.71
C ASN A 83 -13.74 5.24 5.45
N PRO A 84 -12.92 6.27 5.78
CA PRO A 84 -11.47 6.29 5.58
C PRO A 84 -10.74 5.32 6.53
N ALA A 85 -9.59 4.83 6.09
CA ALA A 85 -8.82 3.90 6.91
C ALA A 85 -8.32 4.58 8.18
N ARG A 86 -8.43 3.87 9.30
CA ARG A 86 -8.03 4.36 10.61
C ARG A 86 -7.19 3.32 11.33
N PRO A 87 -6.25 3.75 12.17
CA PRO A 87 -5.46 2.82 12.99
C PRO A 87 -6.35 1.99 13.89
N GLN A 88 -5.97 0.75 14.05
CA GLN A 88 -6.62 -0.18 14.96
C GLN A 88 -6.02 -0.06 16.35
#